data_db481559c25d78d72ed0e39c7daeb870
#
_entry.id   db481559c25d78d72ed0e39c7daeb870
#
_cell.length_a   1.000
_cell.length_b   1.000
_cell.length_c   1.000
_cell.angle_alpha   90.00
_cell.angle_beta   90.00
_cell.angle_gamma   90.00
#
_symmetry.space_group_name_H-M   'P 1'
#
loop_
_entity.id
_entity.type
_entity.pdbx_description
1 polymer ?
#
loop_
_entity_poly.entity_id
_entity_poly.type
_entity_poly.pdbx_seq_one_letter_code
_entity_poly.pdbx_strand_id
1 'polypeptide(L)'
;MSPTPRRSRPVAAATRPRPPRVSALEPRTAAPLATTRRTALARDGEPGAERLGVRKTYKLYIGGQFPRTESGRAYEVFDARGRLLANACRGTRKDIREAVRAARKAFPIWAARTGYNRSQVLYRIAELLEGRRDQFVSELMAAEGCGRRRAARLVDAAIDRWVWYAGWADKFSQVTGTVNPVNGPYFNFSIPEPTGVVGVIAPEESSLLGLVSRLAPVLVSGNAAVVIASESRPLPAVTLTEVLATSDVPGGVVNLVTGLRRELVGHLAGHMDVNALDAFGVDPAAATELEQLATENVKRVARPPAGGLGRYDWLAAAAQSPYLIGQFVETKTAWHPIGA
;
A
#
# COMPACT_ATOMS: atom_id res chain seq x y z
N MET A 1 11.37 -58.41 -46.11
CA MET A 1 11.80 -57.10 -46.56
C MET A 1 11.32 -56.08 -45.50
N SER A 2 12.20 -55.72 -44.59
CA SER A 2 11.88 -54.72 -43.51
C SER A 2 12.44 -53.33 -43.88
N PRO A 3 11.74 -52.24 -43.65
CA PRO A 3 12.27 -50.92 -43.96
C PRO A 3 13.09 -50.37 -42.79
N THR A 4 14.22 -49.81 -43.15
CA THR A 4 15.23 -49.12 -42.34
C THR A 4 14.70 -47.87 -41.68
N PRO A 5 15.09 -47.51 -40.43
CA PRO A 5 14.65 -46.27 -39.78
C PRO A 5 15.44 -45.07 -40.30
N ARG A 6 14.72 -44.00 -40.65
CA ARG A 6 15.26 -42.67 -40.98
C ARG A 6 15.86 -42.02 -39.73
N ARG A 7 17.11 -41.61 -39.81
CA ARG A 7 17.79 -40.74 -38.83
C ARG A 7 17.15 -39.33 -38.85
N SER A 8 16.68 -38.87 -37.70
CA SER A 8 16.26 -37.52 -37.44
C SER A 8 17.47 -36.57 -37.33
N ARG A 9 17.42 -35.43 -38.03
CA ARG A 9 18.38 -34.34 -37.94
C ARG A 9 18.23 -33.64 -36.59
N PRO A 10 19.31 -33.12 -35.98
CA PRO A 10 19.21 -32.29 -34.77
C PRO A 10 18.61 -30.91 -35.10
N VAL A 11 17.61 -30.53 -34.30
CA VAL A 11 17.02 -29.19 -34.30
C VAL A 11 18.04 -28.21 -33.69
N ALA A 12 18.39 -27.17 -34.45
CA ALA A 12 19.26 -26.09 -33.98
C ALA A 12 18.66 -25.39 -32.76
N ALA A 13 19.46 -25.25 -31.71
CA ALA A 13 19.10 -24.50 -30.52
C ALA A 13 18.83 -23.02 -30.87
N ALA A 14 17.60 -22.60 -30.65
CA ALA A 14 17.23 -21.20 -30.78
C ALA A 14 17.93 -20.37 -29.69
N THR A 15 18.80 -19.47 -30.10
CA THR A 15 19.44 -18.46 -29.25
C THR A 15 18.39 -17.53 -28.69
N ARG A 16 18.25 -17.49 -27.37
CA ARG A 16 17.38 -16.52 -26.65
C ARG A 16 17.85 -15.09 -26.96
N PRO A 17 16.94 -14.17 -27.30
CA PRO A 17 17.30 -12.77 -27.49
C PRO A 17 17.74 -12.17 -26.14
N ARG A 18 18.85 -11.43 -26.16
CA ARG A 18 19.36 -10.64 -25.04
C ARG A 18 18.33 -9.53 -24.74
N PRO A 19 18.04 -9.25 -23.44
CA PRO A 19 17.17 -8.14 -23.08
C PRO A 19 17.81 -6.79 -23.54
N PRO A 20 16.98 -5.81 -23.91
CA PRO A 20 17.48 -4.52 -24.36
C PRO A 20 18.24 -3.83 -23.21
N ARG A 21 19.41 -3.28 -23.53
CA ARG A 21 20.16 -2.41 -22.62
C ARG A 21 19.32 -1.16 -22.37
N VAL A 22 18.97 -0.94 -21.10
CA VAL A 22 18.40 0.33 -20.64
C VAL A 22 19.45 1.40 -20.88
N SER A 23 19.12 2.37 -21.72
CA SER A 23 19.91 3.57 -21.95
C SER A 23 20.06 4.32 -20.63
N ALA A 24 21.32 4.51 -20.20
CA ALA A 24 21.65 5.30 -19.04
C ALA A 24 21.21 6.76 -19.30
N LEU A 25 20.25 7.23 -18.54
CA LEU A 25 19.94 8.65 -18.42
C LEU A 25 21.16 9.34 -17.79
N GLU A 26 21.76 10.26 -18.54
CA GLU A 26 22.89 11.06 -18.06
C GLU A 26 22.52 11.82 -16.77
N PRO A 27 23.41 11.90 -15.81
CA PRO A 27 23.16 12.63 -14.58
C PRO A 27 23.10 14.14 -14.89
N ARG A 28 21.93 14.76 -14.66
CA ARG A 28 21.84 16.22 -14.60
C ARG A 28 22.79 16.69 -13.51
N THR A 29 23.77 17.48 -13.91
CA THR A 29 24.73 18.17 -13.05
C THR A 29 24.01 18.87 -11.90
N ALA A 30 24.31 18.44 -10.68
CA ALA A 30 23.88 19.11 -9.47
C ALA A 30 24.45 20.53 -9.44
N ALA A 31 23.58 21.51 -9.28
CA ALA A 31 23.97 22.87 -8.96
C ALA A 31 24.72 22.90 -7.61
N PRO A 32 25.71 23.78 -7.42
CA PRO A 32 26.48 23.82 -6.19
C PRO A 32 25.59 24.17 -5.00
N LEU A 33 25.76 23.44 -3.91
CA LEU A 33 25.13 23.68 -2.61
C LEU A 33 25.41 25.13 -2.18
N ALA A 34 24.36 25.95 -2.19
CA ALA A 34 24.41 27.28 -1.61
C ALA A 34 24.68 27.17 -0.11
N THR A 35 25.81 27.66 0.31
CA THR A 35 26.21 27.80 1.72
C THR A 35 25.18 28.70 2.41
N THR A 36 24.35 28.13 3.25
CA THR A 36 23.31 28.83 3.98
C THR A 36 23.97 29.81 4.96
N ARG A 37 23.97 31.09 4.62
CA ARG A 37 24.32 32.16 5.56
C ARG A 37 23.33 32.12 6.74
N ARG A 38 23.88 31.89 7.93
CA ARG A 38 23.18 32.04 9.20
C ARG A 38 22.75 33.50 9.31
N THR A 39 21.46 33.78 9.15
CA THR A 39 20.87 35.07 9.52
C THR A 39 20.69 35.03 11.03
N ALA A 40 21.52 35.82 11.72
CA ALA A 40 21.37 36.07 13.15
C ALA A 40 20.11 36.89 13.35
N LEU A 41 19.11 36.33 14.04
CA LEU A 41 17.98 37.06 14.59
C LEU A 41 18.44 37.71 15.90
N ALA A 42 18.10 38.99 16.06
CA ALA A 42 18.46 39.87 17.14
C ALA A 42 18.00 39.35 18.51
N ARG A 43 18.84 39.60 19.48
CA ARG A 43 18.66 39.28 20.91
C ARG A 43 17.69 40.23 21.56
N ASP A 44 16.78 39.68 22.38
CA ASP A 44 16.33 40.36 23.60
C ASP A 44 16.24 39.28 24.71
N GLY A 45 17.08 39.46 25.75
CA GLY A 45 16.89 38.97 27.11
C GLY A 45 17.28 37.54 27.41
N GLU A 46 18.43 37.36 28.11
CA GLU A 46 18.99 36.22 28.84
C GLU A 46 19.43 34.97 28.04
N PRO A 47 20.61 34.43 28.30
CA PRO A 47 21.11 33.21 27.63
C PRO A 47 20.52 31.97 28.30
N GLY A 48 19.22 31.72 28.07
CA GLY A 48 18.70 30.37 28.20
C GLY A 48 19.39 29.51 27.18
N ALA A 49 20.12 28.47 27.62
CA ALA A 49 20.79 27.52 26.74
C ALA A 49 19.78 27.05 25.68
N GLU A 50 20.04 27.37 24.40
CA GLU A 50 19.19 26.97 23.29
C GLU A 50 19.06 25.45 23.31
N ARG A 51 17.86 24.93 23.55
CA ARG A 51 17.62 23.50 23.64
C ARG A 51 17.99 22.83 22.33
N LEU A 52 18.88 21.84 22.37
CA LEU A 52 19.22 21.02 21.25
C LEU A 52 17.95 20.37 20.66
N GLY A 53 17.69 20.66 19.39
CA GLY A 53 16.60 20.05 18.66
C GLY A 53 16.90 18.57 18.36
N VAL A 54 16.19 17.65 19.04
CA VAL A 54 16.29 16.22 18.77
C VAL A 54 15.31 15.85 17.65
N ARG A 55 15.82 15.36 16.52
CA ARG A 55 15.02 14.94 15.39
C ARG A 55 14.77 13.45 15.43
N LYS A 56 13.49 13.04 15.24
CA LYS A 56 13.09 11.64 15.17
C LYS A 56 13.46 11.06 13.81
N THR A 57 13.96 9.82 13.79
CA THR A 57 14.03 8.96 12.59
C THR A 57 12.89 7.96 12.67
N TYR A 58 11.95 8.07 11.75
CA TYR A 58 10.80 7.18 11.67
C TYR A 58 11.21 5.83 11.10
N LYS A 59 10.71 4.76 11.73
CA LYS A 59 11.02 3.37 11.38
C LYS A 59 10.03 2.82 10.36
N LEU A 60 10.34 1.67 9.79
CA LEU A 60 9.41 0.83 9.04
C LEU A 60 8.40 0.18 10.00
N TYR A 61 7.34 -0.40 9.45
CA TYR A 61 6.42 -1.26 10.20
C TYR A 61 6.30 -2.59 9.47
N ILE A 62 6.86 -3.65 10.03
CA ILE A 62 6.91 -4.99 9.42
C ILE A 62 6.62 -6.04 10.48
N GLY A 63 5.69 -6.94 10.21
CA GLY A 63 5.37 -8.04 11.10
C GLY A 63 4.82 -7.62 12.46
N GLY A 64 4.21 -6.43 12.58
CA GLY A 64 3.75 -5.87 13.85
C GLY A 64 4.84 -5.20 14.68
N GLN A 65 6.05 -5.03 14.13
CA GLN A 65 7.20 -4.43 14.79
C GLN A 65 7.66 -3.17 14.05
N PHE A 66 8.46 -2.34 14.72
CA PHE A 66 9.04 -1.13 14.14
C PHE A 66 10.56 -1.29 13.93
N PRO A 67 11.00 -2.08 12.94
CA PRO A 67 12.42 -2.23 12.63
C PRO A 67 12.98 -0.97 11.95
N ARG A 68 14.30 -0.78 12.05
CA ARG A 68 15.02 0.07 11.10
C ARG A 68 15.21 -0.70 9.80
N THR A 69 15.43 0.03 8.69
CA THR A 69 15.88 -0.61 7.45
C THR A 69 17.20 -1.34 7.67
N GLU A 70 17.37 -2.47 7.01
CA GLU A 70 18.60 -3.28 7.10
C GLU A 70 19.86 -2.47 6.70
N SER A 71 19.72 -1.59 5.72
CA SER A 71 20.85 -0.75 5.24
C SER A 71 21.25 0.35 6.22
N GLY A 72 20.47 0.62 7.26
CA GLY A 72 20.66 1.75 8.17
C GLY A 72 20.44 3.14 7.54
N ARG A 73 20.10 3.20 6.24
CA ARG A 73 19.93 4.47 5.52
C ARG A 73 18.62 5.17 5.91
N ALA A 74 18.68 6.49 5.90
CA ALA A 74 17.51 7.35 6.08
C ALA A 74 17.48 8.41 4.97
N TYR A 75 16.34 9.05 4.81
CA TYR A 75 16.20 10.24 3.96
C TYR A 75 15.42 11.32 4.72
N GLU A 76 15.68 12.56 4.34
CA GLU A 76 15.10 13.73 4.96
C GLU A 76 13.64 13.94 4.47
N VAL A 77 12.75 14.25 5.41
CA VAL A 77 11.34 14.56 5.15
C VAL A 77 11.12 16.02 5.47
N PHE A 78 10.61 16.76 4.49
CA PHE A 78 10.38 18.19 4.59
C PHE A 78 8.89 18.51 4.71
N ASP A 79 8.58 19.63 5.36
CA ASP A 79 7.22 20.17 5.32
C ASP A 79 6.93 20.87 3.98
N ALA A 80 5.68 21.25 3.79
CA ALA A 80 5.26 21.94 2.57
C ALA A 80 5.95 23.31 2.35
N ARG A 81 6.69 23.82 3.33
CA ARG A 81 7.48 25.05 3.28
C ARG A 81 8.97 24.79 3.09
N GLY A 82 9.37 23.53 2.88
CA GLY A 82 10.76 23.12 2.72
C GLY A 82 11.58 23.07 4.01
N ARG A 83 10.96 23.11 5.19
CA ARG A 83 11.64 22.95 6.47
C ARG A 83 11.76 21.47 6.82
N LEU A 84 12.91 21.04 7.28
CA LEU A 84 13.17 19.68 7.69
C LEU A 84 12.33 19.31 8.92
N LEU A 85 11.40 18.34 8.76
CA LEU A 85 10.53 17.81 9.82
C LEU A 85 11.21 16.67 10.59
N ALA A 86 11.69 15.66 9.86
CA ALA A 86 12.18 14.42 10.43
C ALA A 86 13.03 13.66 9.41
N ASN A 87 13.59 12.53 9.85
CA ASN A 87 14.14 11.52 8.95
C ASN A 87 13.20 10.32 8.87
N ALA A 88 13.13 9.67 7.70
CA ALA A 88 12.45 8.39 7.53
C ALA A 88 13.42 7.32 7.04
N CYS A 89 13.20 6.07 7.39
CA CYS A 89 14.00 4.97 6.88
C CYS A 89 13.89 4.90 5.35
N ARG A 90 15.05 4.78 4.67
CA ARG A 90 15.10 4.50 3.23
C ARG A 90 15.13 2.99 3.03
N GLY A 91 13.93 2.41 2.90
CA GLY A 91 13.73 0.99 2.69
C GLY A 91 14.45 0.46 1.45
N THR A 92 14.69 -0.83 1.43
CA THR A 92 15.42 -1.55 0.39
C THR A 92 14.60 -2.72 -0.15
N ARG A 93 15.10 -3.36 -1.22
CA ARG A 93 14.55 -4.63 -1.72
C ARG A 93 14.41 -5.69 -0.62
N LYS A 94 15.34 -5.75 0.34
CA LYS A 94 15.29 -6.72 1.44
C LYS A 94 14.15 -6.41 2.39
N ASP A 95 13.89 -5.13 2.68
CA ASP A 95 12.76 -4.73 3.52
C ASP A 95 11.42 -5.07 2.85
N ILE A 96 11.30 -4.88 1.52
CA ILE A 96 10.12 -5.33 0.74
C ILE A 96 9.95 -6.84 0.88
N ARG A 97 11.01 -7.62 0.70
CA ARG A 97 10.95 -9.09 0.83
C ARG A 97 10.50 -9.51 2.24
N GLU A 98 11.04 -8.91 3.29
CA GLU A 98 10.64 -9.23 4.66
C GLU A 98 9.19 -8.80 4.95
N ALA A 99 8.74 -7.66 4.41
CA ALA A 99 7.36 -7.21 4.49
C ALA A 99 6.39 -8.21 3.80
N VAL A 100 6.74 -8.68 2.59
CA VAL A 100 5.94 -9.69 1.87
C VAL A 100 5.92 -11.01 2.62
N ARG A 101 7.04 -11.47 3.16
CA ARG A 101 7.10 -12.70 3.98
C ARG A 101 6.22 -12.57 5.23
N ALA A 102 6.26 -11.44 5.92
CA ALA A 102 5.40 -11.17 7.06
C ALA A 102 3.92 -11.17 6.69
N ALA A 103 3.56 -10.52 5.57
CA ALA A 103 2.21 -10.50 5.03
C ALA A 103 1.72 -11.92 4.67
N ARG A 104 2.54 -12.70 3.97
CA ARG A 104 2.22 -14.09 3.59
C ARG A 104 1.97 -14.97 4.81
N LYS A 105 2.76 -14.82 5.87
CA LYS A 105 2.59 -15.54 7.13
C LYS A 105 1.30 -15.15 7.87
N ALA A 106 0.95 -13.85 7.85
CA ALA A 106 -0.23 -13.34 8.56
C ALA A 106 -1.54 -13.55 7.80
N PHE A 107 -1.48 -13.65 6.46
CA PHE A 107 -2.65 -13.75 5.59
C PHE A 107 -3.63 -14.87 5.99
N PRO A 108 -3.23 -16.15 6.19
CA PRO A 108 -4.18 -17.21 6.51
C PRO A 108 -4.97 -16.94 7.81
N ILE A 109 -4.31 -16.36 8.80
CA ILE A 109 -4.92 -16.03 10.09
C ILE A 109 -5.97 -14.93 9.93
N TRP A 110 -5.66 -13.90 9.12
CA TRP A 110 -6.58 -12.80 8.86
C TRP A 110 -7.73 -13.22 7.96
N ALA A 111 -7.48 -13.97 6.91
CA ALA A 111 -8.48 -14.49 5.98
C ALA A 111 -9.49 -15.41 6.66
N ALA A 112 -9.03 -16.22 7.62
CA ALA A 112 -9.89 -17.14 8.38
C ALA A 112 -10.81 -16.44 9.41
N ARG A 113 -10.58 -15.18 9.75
CA ARG A 113 -11.48 -14.43 10.64
C ARG A 113 -12.84 -14.21 9.97
N THR A 114 -13.90 -14.31 10.76
CA THR A 114 -15.26 -13.99 10.27
C THR A 114 -15.35 -12.53 9.83
N GLY A 115 -16.25 -12.22 8.92
CA GLY A 115 -16.54 -10.83 8.52
C GLY A 115 -16.85 -9.94 9.72
N TYR A 116 -17.65 -10.47 10.67
CA TYR A 116 -17.97 -9.76 11.91
C TYR A 116 -16.73 -9.43 12.76
N ASN A 117 -15.83 -10.38 12.94
CA ASN A 117 -14.59 -10.12 13.70
C ASN A 117 -13.69 -9.11 12.98
N ARG A 118 -13.55 -9.19 11.64
CA ARG A 118 -12.85 -8.17 10.87
C ARG A 118 -13.48 -6.80 11.02
N SER A 119 -14.83 -6.71 11.00
CA SER A 119 -15.56 -5.46 11.24
C SER A 119 -15.17 -4.81 12.56
N GLN A 120 -15.15 -5.59 13.67
CA GLN A 120 -14.77 -5.09 14.99
C GLN A 120 -13.34 -4.53 15.00
N VAL A 121 -12.38 -5.23 14.40
CA VAL A 121 -10.98 -4.77 14.32
C VAL A 121 -10.85 -3.50 13.48
N LEU A 122 -11.53 -3.42 12.34
CA LEU A 122 -11.53 -2.22 11.49
C LEU A 122 -12.18 -1.02 12.19
N TYR A 123 -13.27 -1.25 12.92
CA TYR A 123 -13.90 -0.21 13.73
C TYR A 123 -12.96 0.26 14.86
N ARG A 124 -12.21 -0.66 15.49
CA ARG A 124 -11.19 -0.32 16.49
C ARG A 124 -10.10 0.59 15.93
N ILE A 125 -9.73 0.44 14.65
CA ILE A 125 -8.80 1.38 14.00
C ILE A 125 -9.39 2.80 13.98
N ALA A 126 -10.69 2.92 13.64
CA ALA A 126 -11.37 4.22 13.63
C ALA A 126 -11.39 4.87 15.03
N GLU A 127 -11.71 4.10 16.08
CA GLU A 127 -11.71 4.60 17.47
C GLU A 127 -10.34 5.14 17.89
N LEU A 128 -9.26 4.41 17.58
CA LEU A 128 -7.92 4.82 17.95
C LEU A 128 -7.40 5.99 17.10
N LEU A 129 -7.84 6.07 15.85
CA LEU A 129 -7.54 7.21 14.97
C LEU A 129 -8.27 8.48 15.49
N GLU A 130 -9.54 8.35 15.92
CA GLU A 130 -10.30 9.42 16.56
C GLU A 130 -9.58 9.94 17.82
N GLY A 131 -9.11 9.03 18.67
CA GLY A 131 -8.35 9.40 19.88
C GLY A 131 -7.06 10.16 19.60
N ARG A 132 -6.51 10.07 18.38
CA ARG A 132 -5.29 10.77 17.95
C ARG A 132 -5.55 11.83 16.88
N ARG A 133 -6.81 12.23 16.70
CA ARG A 133 -7.28 13.13 15.65
C ARG A 133 -6.44 14.40 15.52
N ASP A 134 -6.19 15.11 16.62
CA ASP A 134 -5.44 16.37 16.60
C ASP A 134 -3.96 16.20 16.21
N GLN A 135 -3.36 15.05 16.51
CA GLN A 135 -2.03 14.70 16.04
C GLN A 135 -2.02 14.59 14.51
N PHE A 136 -2.96 13.83 13.94
CA PHE A 136 -3.06 13.68 12.48
C PHE A 136 -3.38 14.98 11.78
N VAL A 137 -4.24 15.82 12.34
CA VAL A 137 -4.51 17.16 11.82
C VAL A 137 -3.22 17.99 11.74
N SER A 138 -2.42 17.97 12.80
CA SER A 138 -1.14 18.69 12.85
C SER A 138 -0.12 18.14 11.84
N GLU A 139 -0.04 16.83 11.70
CA GLU A 139 0.84 16.17 10.73
C GLU A 139 0.43 16.47 9.28
N LEU A 140 -0.88 16.45 8.96
CA LEU A 140 -1.37 16.82 7.63
C LEU A 140 -1.11 18.28 7.29
N MET A 141 -1.29 19.19 8.26
CA MET A 141 -0.96 20.61 8.07
C MET A 141 0.52 20.78 7.72
N ALA A 142 1.41 20.06 8.37
CA ALA A 142 2.84 20.11 8.08
C ALA A 142 3.18 19.43 6.74
N ALA A 143 2.70 18.22 6.49
CA ALA A 143 3.04 17.43 5.33
C ALA A 143 2.40 17.96 4.03
N GLU A 144 1.12 18.34 4.06
CA GLU A 144 0.36 18.75 2.88
C GLU A 144 0.25 20.27 2.71
N GLY A 145 0.69 21.05 3.72
CA GLY A 145 0.65 22.51 3.69
C GLY A 145 -0.76 23.10 3.71
N CYS A 146 -1.77 22.31 4.05
CA CYS A 146 -3.15 22.77 4.08
C CYS A 146 -3.51 23.42 5.41
N GLY A 147 -4.53 24.30 5.40
CA GLY A 147 -5.04 24.93 6.62
C GLY A 147 -5.74 23.92 7.53
N ARG A 148 -5.77 24.22 8.86
CA ARG A 148 -6.34 23.34 9.91
C ARG A 148 -7.76 22.82 9.57
N ARG A 149 -8.64 23.68 9.04
CA ARG A 149 -10.00 23.29 8.67
C ARG A 149 -10.03 22.20 7.60
N ARG A 150 -9.14 22.30 6.60
CA ARG A 150 -9.01 21.27 5.54
C ARG A 150 -8.38 19.99 6.09
N ALA A 151 -7.31 20.11 6.86
CA ALA A 151 -6.67 18.96 7.51
C ALA A 151 -7.65 18.20 8.40
N ALA A 152 -8.44 18.90 9.22
CA ALA A 152 -9.48 18.29 10.05
C ALA A 152 -10.49 17.49 9.21
N ARG A 153 -11.02 18.07 8.12
CA ARG A 153 -11.95 17.37 7.22
C ARG A 153 -11.34 16.11 6.59
N LEU A 154 -10.06 16.13 6.25
CA LEU A 154 -9.36 14.96 5.68
C LEU A 154 -9.17 13.84 6.72
N VAL A 155 -8.88 14.20 7.97
CA VAL A 155 -8.78 13.25 9.09
C VAL A 155 -10.15 12.67 9.40
N ASP A 156 -11.18 13.51 9.54
CA ASP A 156 -12.55 13.07 9.80
C ASP A 156 -13.03 12.10 8.71
N ALA A 157 -12.79 12.42 7.44
CA ALA A 157 -13.12 11.54 6.33
C ALA A 157 -12.31 10.21 6.34
N ALA A 158 -11.09 10.22 6.84
CA ALA A 158 -10.30 8.98 7.00
C ALA A 158 -10.88 8.09 8.11
N ILE A 159 -11.34 8.68 9.22
CA ILE A 159 -12.01 7.97 10.31
C ILE A 159 -13.33 7.38 9.81
N ASP A 160 -14.18 8.20 9.20
CA ASP A 160 -15.46 7.77 8.62
C ASP A 160 -15.27 6.64 7.61
N ARG A 161 -14.20 6.65 6.85
CA ARG A 161 -13.89 5.61 5.87
C ARG A 161 -13.55 4.27 6.50
N TRP A 162 -12.84 4.26 7.61
CA TRP A 162 -12.64 3.04 8.39
C TRP A 162 -13.96 2.49 8.92
N VAL A 163 -14.82 3.35 9.48
CA VAL A 163 -16.18 2.97 9.96
C VAL A 163 -17.00 2.40 8.81
N TRP A 164 -17.01 3.07 7.67
CA TRP A 164 -17.77 2.63 6.50
C TRP A 164 -17.33 1.26 5.99
N TYR A 165 -16.04 1.02 5.84
CA TYR A 165 -15.52 -0.28 5.41
C TYR A 165 -15.70 -1.36 6.49
N ALA A 166 -15.59 -1.02 7.77
CA ALA A 166 -15.96 -1.93 8.85
C ALA A 166 -17.40 -2.44 8.70
N GLY A 167 -18.34 -1.54 8.36
CA GLY A 167 -19.72 -1.88 8.08
C GLY A 167 -19.94 -2.80 6.87
N TRP A 168 -18.97 -2.94 5.98
CA TRP A 168 -19.04 -3.83 4.80
C TRP A 168 -18.48 -5.23 5.05
N ALA A 169 -17.69 -5.43 6.09
CA ALA A 169 -16.93 -6.66 6.29
C ALA A 169 -17.81 -7.93 6.40
N ASP A 170 -18.98 -7.84 7.00
CA ASP A 170 -19.95 -8.92 7.12
C ASP A 170 -21.02 -8.95 6.00
N LYS A 171 -21.16 -7.85 5.24
CA LYS A 171 -22.19 -7.71 4.21
C LYS A 171 -21.69 -7.98 2.80
N PHE A 172 -20.39 -7.77 2.57
CA PHE A 172 -19.80 -7.83 1.23
C PHE A 172 -20.08 -9.18 0.54
N SER A 173 -19.87 -10.30 1.25
CA SER A 173 -20.12 -11.63 0.70
C SER A 173 -21.59 -11.90 0.39
N GLN A 174 -22.51 -11.28 1.13
CA GLN A 174 -23.95 -11.41 0.88
C GLN A 174 -24.39 -10.66 -0.38
N VAL A 175 -23.75 -9.51 -0.67
CA VAL A 175 -24.09 -8.65 -1.81
C VAL A 175 -23.43 -9.14 -3.10
N THR A 176 -22.24 -9.73 -3.00
CA THR A 176 -21.45 -10.16 -4.16
C THR A 176 -21.47 -11.67 -4.39
N GLY A 177 -21.94 -12.46 -3.41
CA GLY A 177 -22.18 -13.89 -3.58
C GLY A 177 -23.41 -14.15 -4.44
N THR A 178 -23.41 -15.26 -5.16
CA THR A 178 -24.51 -15.65 -6.06
C THR A 178 -24.87 -17.11 -5.91
N VAL A 179 -26.14 -17.43 -6.09
CA VAL A 179 -26.61 -18.79 -6.38
C VAL A 179 -26.73 -18.90 -7.90
N ASN A 180 -26.05 -19.87 -8.48
CA ASN A 180 -25.98 -20.00 -9.95
C ASN A 180 -26.97 -21.05 -10.44
N PRO A 181 -27.77 -20.77 -11.46
CA PRO A 181 -28.63 -21.77 -12.08
C PRO A 181 -27.77 -22.79 -12.85
N VAL A 182 -28.00 -24.06 -12.59
CA VAL A 182 -27.33 -25.17 -13.27
C VAL A 182 -28.30 -26.24 -13.69
N ASN A 183 -28.03 -26.94 -14.79
CA ASN A 183 -28.85 -28.07 -15.26
C ASN A 183 -28.35 -29.35 -14.59
N GLY A 184 -28.98 -29.74 -13.47
CA GLY A 184 -28.63 -30.94 -12.72
C GLY A 184 -28.92 -30.82 -11.21
N PRO A 185 -28.77 -31.92 -10.46
CA PRO A 185 -29.07 -31.98 -9.02
C PRO A 185 -27.90 -31.40 -8.19
N TYR A 186 -27.58 -30.13 -8.43
CA TYR A 186 -26.50 -29.44 -7.72
C TYR A 186 -27.00 -28.09 -7.17
N PHE A 187 -26.62 -27.81 -5.94
CA PHE A 187 -26.62 -26.45 -5.41
C PHE A 187 -25.27 -25.79 -5.77
N ASN A 188 -25.31 -24.87 -6.72
CA ASN A 188 -24.13 -24.17 -7.17
C ASN A 188 -24.16 -22.75 -6.64
N PHE A 189 -23.07 -22.31 -6.01
CA PHE A 189 -22.96 -20.96 -5.47
C PHE A 189 -21.55 -20.44 -5.64
N SER A 190 -21.45 -19.11 -5.75
CA SER A 190 -20.17 -18.39 -5.85
C SER A 190 -20.04 -17.41 -4.68
N ILE A 191 -18.87 -17.38 -4.06
CA ILE A 191 -18.54 -16.46 -2.96
C ILE A 191 -17.21 -15.74 -3.26
N PRO A 192 -17.04 -14.49 -2.82
CA PRO A 192 -15.76 -13.82 -2.87
C PRO A 192 -14.82 -14.37 -1.79
N GLU A 193 -13.58 -14.65 -2.17
CA GLU A 193 -12.48 -15.00 -1.27
C GLU A 193 -11.34 -13.98 -1.42
N PRO A 194 -10.54 -13.71 -0.39
CA PRO A 194 -9.42 -12.79 -0.51
C PRO A 194 -8.36 -13.32 -1.47
N THR A 195 -7.80 -12.44 -2.30
CA THR A 195 -6.75 -12.79 -3.27
C THR A 195 -5.45 -13.24 -2.60
N GLY A 196 -5.09 -12.67 -1.44
CA GLY A 196 -3.87 -13.01 -0.72
C GLY A 196 -3.09 -11.83 -0.18
N VAL A 197 -1.86 -11.63 -0.67
CA VAL A 197 -1.02 -10.47 -0.34
C VAL A 197 -1.20 -9.40 -1.42
N VAL A 198 -1.56 -8.19 -0.98
CA VAL A 198 -1.77 -7.04 -1.86
C VAL A 198 -0.66 -6.01 -1.64
N GLY A 199 0.06 -5.67 -2.70
CA GLY A 199 0.97 -4.53 -2.71
C GLY A 199 0.17 -3.24 -2.90
N VAL A 200 0.34 -2.26 -2.02
CA VAL A 200 -0.36 -0.97 -2.09
C VAL A 200 0.66 0.15 -2.25
N ILE A 201 0.54 0.93 -3.32
CA ILE A 201 1.36 2.12 -3.55
C ILE A 201 0.53 3.33 -3.14
N ALA A 202 0.86 3.92 -1.98
CA ALA A 202 0.09 5.04 -1.43
C ALA A 202 0.13 6.27 -2.35
N PRO A 203 -0.96 7.04 -2.50
CA PRO A 203 -0.95 8.29 -3.26
C PRO A 203 0.00 9.33 -2.67
N GLU A 204 0.66 10.13 -3.53
CA GLU A 204 1.56 11.20 -3.08
C GLU A 204 0.80 12.45 -2.59
N GLU A 205 -0.32 12.76 -3.23
CA GLU A 205 -1.09 13.98 -2.97
C GLU A 205 -2.02 13.88 -1.76
N SER A 206 -2.30 12.67 -1.26
CA SER A 206 -3.18 12.43 -0.12
C SER A 206 -2.59 11.37 0.80
N SER A 207 -1.75 11.83 1.72
CA SER A 207 -0.86 10.99 2.53
C SER A 207 -1.58 10.14 3.59
N LEU A 208 -2.76 10.56 4.06
CA LEU A 208 -3.60 9.82 5.01
C LEU A 208 -4.88 9.32 4.34
N LEU A 209 -5.77 10.23 3.89
CA LEU A 209 -7.08 9.84 3.36
C LEU A 209 -6.97 8.97 2.12
N GLY A 210 -6.04 9.29 1.20
CA GLY A 210 -5.75 8.47 0.03
C GLY A 210 -5.27 7.08 0.41
N LEU A 211 -4.32 6.99 1.35
CA LEU A 211 -3.84 5.71 1.86
C LEU A 211 -4.98 4.89 2.49
N VAL A 212 -5.77 5.47 3.40
CA VAL A 212 -6.90 4.78 4.03
C VAL A 212 -7.90 4.29 3.00
N SER A 213 -8.19 5.10 1.97
CA SER A 213 -9.13 4.76 0.89
C SER A 213 -8.69 3.55 0.06
N ARG A 214 -7.40 3.28 0.01
CA ARG A 214 -6.84 2.14 -0.73
C ARG A 214 -6.55 0.94 0.18
N LEU A 215 -6.20 1.17 1.44
CA LEU A 215 -5.86 0.12 2.39
C LEU A 215 -7.11 -0.55 3.00
N ALA A 216 -8.14 0.22 3.37
CA ALA A 216 -9.32 -0.31 4.02
C ALA A 216 -10.08 -1.37 3.18
N PRO A 217 -10.33 -1.18 1.86
CA PRO A 217 -10.95 -2.21 1.02
C PRO A 217 -10.12 -3.49 0.90
N VAL A 218 -8.78 -3.40 0.98
CA VAL A 218 -7.89 -4.57 0.99
C VAL A 218 -8.06 -5.37 2.27
N LEU A 219 -8.13 -4.70 3.43
CA LEU A 219 -8.23 -5.39 4.71
C LEU A 219 -9.61 -5.98 4.96
N VAL A 220 -10.67 -5.28 4.55
CA VAL A 220 -12.05 -5.73 4.77
C VAL A 220 -12.35 -7.06 4.10
N SER A 221 -11.76 -7.30 2.92
CA SER A 221 -11.91 -8.57 2.20
C SER A 221 -11.11 -9.74 2.81
N GLY A 222 -10.23 -9.48 3.77
CA GLY A 222 -9.41 -10.52 4.42
C GLY A 222 -8.00 -10.66 3.83
N ASN A 223 -7.57 -9.75 2.97
CA ASN A 223 -6.21 -9.71 2.43
C ASN A 223 -5.21 -9.15 3.44
N ALA A 224 -3.93 -9.50 3.28
CA ALA A 224 -2.82 -8.83 3.93
C ALA A 224 -2.18 -7.81 2.97
N ALA A 225 -1.62 -6.73 3.50
CA ALA A 225 -1.09 -5.62 2.72
C ALA A 225 0.40 -5.38 2.96
N VAL A 226 1.10 -5.04 1.88
CA VAL A 226 2.44 -4.42 1.89
C VAL A 226 2.33 -3.05 1.25
N VAL A 227 2.51 -2.02 2.05
CA VAL A 227 2.31 -0.62 1.65
C VAL A 227 3.65 0.04 1.41
N ILE A 228 3.83 0.66 0.26
CA ILE A 228 4.87 1.66 0.03
C ILE A 228 4.22 3.03 0.32
N ALA A 229 4.72 3.71 1.35
CA ALA A 229 4.22 5.03 1.74
C ALA A 229 4.48 6.10 0.66
N SER A 230 3.79 7.25 0.78
CA SER A 230 4.19 8.44 0.04
C SER A 230 5.67 8.74 0.28
N GLU A 231 6.43 8.98 -0.78
CA GLU A 231 7.86 9.28 -0.69
C GLU A 231 8.08 10.63 -0.03
N SER A 232 7.31 11.64 -0.47
CA SER A 232 7.45 13.02 0.01
C SER A 232 6.78 13.27 1.36
N ARG A 233 5.74 12.49 1.72
CA ARG A 233 4.89 12.71 2.88
C ARG A 233 4.63 11.43 3.69
N PRO A 234 5.67 10.72 4.14
CA PRO A 234 5.51 9.40 4.76
C PRO A 234 4.97 9.43 6.18
N LEU A 235 5.07 10.58 6.89
CA LEU A 235 4.83 10.62 8.34
C LEU A 235 3.40 10.24 8.73
N PRO A 236 2.31 10.73 8.09
CA PRO A 236 0.96 10.32 8.44
C PRO A 236 0.73 8.80 8.28
N ALA A 237 1.38 8.18 7.28
CA ALA A 237 1.31 6.74 7.08
C ALA A 237 2.04 5.97 8.20
N VAL A 238 3.19 6.46 8.66
CA VAL A 238 3.92 5.83 9.78
C VAL A 238 3.14 5.99 11.08
N THR A 239 2.56 7.16 11.35
CA THR A 239 1.72 7.37 12.52
C THR A 239 0.47 6.49 12.49
N LEU A 240 -0.12 6.24 11.30
CA LEU A 240 -1.20 5.29 11.13
C LEU A 240 -0.78 3.87 11.53
N THR A 241 0.46 3.45 11.28
CA THR A 241 0.92 2.13 11.72
C THR A 241 1.02 2.00 13.24
N GLU A 242 1.24 3.09 13.98
CA GLU A 242 1.16 3.08 15.43
C GLU A 242 -0.29 2.84 15.92
N VAL A 243 -1.28 3.37 15.19
CA VAL A 243 -2.70 3.06 15.42
C VAL A 243 -2.98 1.59 15.12
N LEU A 244 -2.53 1.08 13.97
CA LEU A 244 -2.70 -0.33 13.58
C LEU A 244 -2.06 -1.31 14.58
N ALA A 245 -0.90 -0.97 15.12
CA ALA A 245 -0.19 -1.80 16.10
C ALA A 245 -0.95 -1.94 17.43
N THR A 246 -1.90 -1.06 17.71
CA THR A 246 -2.67 -1.03 18.97
C THR A 246 -4.15 -1.31 18.78
N SER A 247 -4.59 -1.62 17.55
CA SER A 247 -6.01 -1.81 17.18
C SER A 247 -6.40 -3.28 16.95
N ASP A 248 -5.70 -4.23 17.54
CA ASP A 248 -5.93 -5.66 17.40
C ASP A 248 -5.74 -6.23 15.97
N VAL A 249 -5.18 -5.45 15.06
CA VAL A 249 -4.73 -5.93 13.75
C VAL A 249 -3.55 -6.89 13.97
N PRO A 250 -3.63 -8.15 13.53
CA PRO A 250 -2.53 -9.09 13.72
C PRO A 250 -1.25 -8.61 13.06
N GLY A 251 -0.12 -8.77 13.76
CA GLY A 251 1.18 -8.38 13.22
C GLY A 251 1.46 -9.05 11.87
N GLY A 252 1.80 -8.24 10.87
CA GLY A 252 2.04 -8.69 9.50
C GLY A 252 0.84 -8.59 8.56
N VAL A 253 -0.38 -8.38 9.05
CA VAL A 253 -1.55 -8.11 8.17
C VAL A 253 -1.35 -6.82 7.40
N VAL A 254 -0.77 -5.81 8.03
CA VAL A 254 -0.30 -4.59 7.36
C VAL A 254 1.19 -4.45 7.60
N ASN A 255 1.91 -4.15 6.53
CA ASN A 255 3.33 -3.83 6.57
C ASN A 255 3.57 -2.54 5.81
N LEU A 256 4.36 -1.62 6.36
CA LEU A 256 4.64 -0.32 5.75
C LEU A 256 6.14 -0.14 5.56
N VAL A 257 6.51 0.19 4.33
CA VAL A 257 7.88 0.52 3.94
C VAL A 257 7.92 1.96 3.43
N THR A 258 8.80 2.77 4.02
CA THR A 258 9.14 4.12 3.54
C THR A 258 10.40 4.06 2.72
N GLY A 259 10.58 4.97 1.76
CA GLY A 259 11.78 5.01 0.91
C GLY A 259 11.50 5.60 -0.46
N LEU A 260 12.50 5.55 -1.34
CA LEU A 260 12.38 6.08 -2.69
C LEU A 260 11.59 5.11 -3.56
N ARG A 261 10.49 5.56 -4.15
CA ARG A 261 9.59 4.73 -4.96
C ARG A 261 10.31 4.03 -6.10
N ARG A 262 11.21 4.73 -6.80
CA ARG A 262 12.02 4.16 -7.89
C ARG A 262 12.86 2.95 -7.46
N GLU A 263 13.16 2.82 -6.16
CA GLU A 263 13.94 1.70 -5.60
C GLU A 263 13.06 0.56 -5.05
N LEU A 264 11.79 0.82 -4.81
CA LEU A 264 10.91 -0.13 -4.10
C LEU A 264 9.82 -0.72 -4.97
N VAL A 265 9.17 0.11 -5.81
CA VAL A 265 7.92 -0.23 -6.49
C VAL A 265 8.11 -1.41 -7.46
N GLY A 266 9.18 -1.43 -8.25
CA GLY A 266 9.49 -2.53 -9.16
C GLY A 266 9.71 -3.87 -8.42
N HIS A 267 10.31 -3.82 -7.24
CA HIS A 267 10.52 -5.03 -6.42
C HIS A 267 9.22 -5.56 -5.82
N LEU A 268 8.28 -4.68 -5.44
CA LEU A 268 6.97 -5.07 -4.96
C LEU A 268 6.12 -5.64 -6.09
N ALA A 269 6.10 -4.96 -7.24
CA ALA A 269 5.35 -5.37 -8.42
C ALA A 269 5.82 -6.71 -9.00
N GLY A 270 7.13 -6.96 -9.05
CA GLY A 270 7.71 -8.23 -9.54
C GLY A 270 7.77 -9.36 -8.49
N HIS A 271 7.32 -9.14 -7.24
CA HIS A 271 7.45 -10.16 -6.20
C HIS A 271 6.45 -11.31 -6.39
N MET A 272 6.91 -12.56 -6.48
CA MET A 272 6.06 -13.72 -6.78
C MET A 272 5.00 -14.01 -5.72
N ASP A 273 5.25 -13.71 -4.45
CA ASP A 273 4.29 -13.89 -3.34
C ASP A 273 3.29 -12.73 -3.18
N VAL A 274 3.31 -11.75 -4.06
CA VAL A 274 2.28 -10.70 -4.14
C VAL A 274 1.23 -11.15 -5.16
N ASN A 275 -0.04 -11.19 -4.77
CA ASN A 275 -1.15 -11.70 -5.59
C ASN A 275 -1.92 -10.60 -6.31
N ALA A 276 -1.91 -9.40 -5.75
CA ALA A 276 -2.52 -8.23 -6.38
C ALA A 276 -1.68 -6.99 -6.11
N LEU A 277 -1.80 -5.99 -6.99
CA LEU A 277 -1.12 -4.72 -6.89
C LEU A 277 -2.13 -3.59 -6.99
N ASP A 278 -2.18 -2.74 -5.99
CA ASP A 278 -2.85 -1.46 -6.06
C ASP A 278 -1.87 -0.39 -6.57
N ALA A 279 -1.90 -0.19 -7.87
CA ALA A 279 -1.10 0.83 -8.57
C ALA A 279 -1.82 2.19 -8.63
N PHE A 280 -2.90 2.39 -7.87
CA PHE A 280 -3.70 3.61 -7.92
C PHE A 280 -2.88 4.86 -7.58
N GLY A 281 -1.89 4.73 -6.69
CA GLY A 281 -1.02 5.82 -6.27
C GLY A 281 0.15 6.15 -7.21
N VAL A 282 0.19 5.63 -8.44
CA VAL A 282 1.26 5.92 -9.40
C VAL A 282 0.75 6.70 -10.61
N ASP A 283 1.68 7.27 -11.37
CA ASP A 283 1.37 7.86 -12.66
C ASP A 283 0.86 6.78 -13.64
N PRO A 284 -0.16 7.07 -14.50
CA PRO A 284 -0.69 6.11 -15.45
C PRO A 284 0.36 5.48 -16.39
N ALA A 285 1.41 6.22 -16.75
CA ALA A 285 2.50 5.68 -17.57
C ALA A 285 3.33 4.65 -16.80
N ALA A 286 3.65 4.92 -15.52
CA ALA A 286 4.34 3.98 -14.65
C ALA A 286 3.48 2.74 -14.34
N ALA A 287 2.16 2.87 -14.29
CA ALA A 287 1.26 1.74 -14.06
C ALA A 287 1.40 0.65 -15.14
N THR A 288 1.65 1.03 -16.40
CA THR A 288 1.87 0.08 -17.49
C THR A 288 3.13 -0.75 -17.31
N GLU A 289 4.22 -0.15 -16.83
CA GLU A 289 5.45 -0.89 -16.49
C GLU A 289 5.21 -1.89 -15.35
N LEU A 290 4.43 -1.49 -14.33
CA LEU A 290 4.09 -2.36 -13.22
C LEU A 290 3.20 -3.53 -13.65
N GLU A 291 2.30 -3.33 -14.60
CA GLU A 291 1.50 -4.40 -15.18
C GLU A 291 2.36 -5.41 -15.93
N GLN A 292 3.37 -4.97 -16.66
CA GLN A 292 4.31 -5.88 -17.31
C GLN A 292 5.02 -6.78 -16.29
N LEU A 293 5.47 -6.21 -15.16
CA LEU A 293 6.04 -6.99 -14.05
C LEU A 293 5.02 -7.92 -13.40
N ALA A 294 3.75 -7.53 -13.35
CA ALA A 294 2.67 -8.30 -12.78
C ALA A 294 2.28 -9.53 -13.62
N THR A 295 2.60 -9.56 -14.92
CA THR A 295 2.27 -10.71 -15.81
C THR A 295 3.01 -11.99 -15.40
N GLU A 296 4.15 -11.90 -14.75
CA GLU A 296 5.00 -13.04 -14.37
C GLU A 296 4.27 -14.07 -13.49
N ASN A 297 3.31 -13.64 -12.69
CA ASN A 297 2.48 -14.50 -11.84
C ASN A 297 0.99 -14.15 -11.89
N VAL A 298 0.55 -13.49 -12.96
CA VAL A 298 -0.86 -13.18 -13.23
C VAL A 298 -1.53 -12.38 -12.10
N LYS A 299 -0.82 -11.39 -11.54
CA LYS A 299 -1.36 -10.51 -10.50
C LYS A 299 -2.56 -9.69 -11.00
N ARG A 300 -3.52 -9.48 -10.15
CA ARG A 300 -4.52 -8.41 -10.36
C ARG A 300 -3.86 -7.05 -10.17
N VAL A 301 -4.16 -6.10 -11.04
CA VAL A 301 -3.66 -4.73 -10.94
C VAL A 301 -4.84 -3.76 -10.94
N ALA A 302 -5.00 -3.03 -9.84
CA ALA A 302 -5.90 -1.89 -9.77
C ALA A 302 -5.19 -0.65 -10.32
N ARG A 303 -5.68 -0.13 -11.45
CA ARG A 303 -5.08 0.99 -12.17
C ARG A 303 -5.44 2.34 -11.58
N PRO A 304 -4.58 3.36 -11.74
CA PRO A 304 -4.95 4.74 -11.49
C PRO A 304 -6.04 5.19 -12.50
N PRO A 305 -6.82 6.25 -12.15
CA PRO A 305 -7.76 6.82 -13.11
C PRO A 305 -7.01 7.37 -14.32
N ALA A 306 -7.62 7.27 -15.50
CA ALA A 306 -6.99 7.63 -16.80
C ALA A 306 -6.46 9.07 -16.84
N GLY A 307 -7.06 10.00 -16.08
CA GLY A 307 -6.62 11.40 -15.96
C GLY A 307 -5.54 11.65 -14.90
N GLY A 308 -5.00 10.58 -14.28
CA GLY A 308 -4.10 10.68 -13.13
C GLY A 308 -4.80 11.13 -11.85
N LEU A 309 -4.04 11.28 -10.77
CA LEU A 309 -4.58 11.60 -9.44
C LEU A 309 -4.73 13.08 -9.15
N GLY A 310 -4.16 13.97 -9.96
CA GLY A 310 -4.15 15.41 -9.68
C GLY A 310 -5.52 16.08 -9.59
N ARG A 311 -6.58 15.44 -10.10
CA ARG A 311 -7.97 15.89 -10.01
C ARG A 311 -8.87 14.93 -9.25
N TYR A 312 -8.31 13.89 -8.61
CA TYR A 312 -9.12 12.91 -7.89
C TYR A 312 -9.57 13.50 -6.55
N ASP A 313 -10.90 13.57 -6.38
CA ASP A 313 -11.48 14.05 -5.13
C ASP A 313 -11.62 12.90 -4.11
N TRP A 314 -10.67 12.81 -3.21
CA TRP A 314 -10.67 11.83 -2.13
C TRP A 314 -11.83 11.97 -1.14
N LEU A 315 -12.50 13.13 -1.10
CA LEU A 315 -13.69 13.36 -0.27
C LEU A 315 -14.99 12.96 -0.97
N ALA A 316 -14.95 12.73 -2.27
CA ALA A 316 -16.12 12.32 -3.01
C ALA A 316 -16.63 10.93 -2.58
N ALA A 317 -17.93 10.71 -2.70
CA ALA A 317 -18.55 9.41 -2.43
C ALA A 317 -17.97 8.28 -3.31
N ALA A 318 -17.53 8.59 -4.54
CA ALA A 318 -16.89 7.62 -5.43
C ALA A 318 -15.54 7.09 -4.93
N ALA A 319 -14.87 7.83 -4.03
CA ALA A 319 -13.63 7.38 -3.38
C ALA A 319 -13.86 6.35 -2.26
N GLN A 320 -15.13 5.97 -2.02
CA GLN A 320 -15.59 5.02 -1.03
C GLN A 320 -16.66 4.15 -1.67
N SER A 321 -16.35 2.89 -1.98
CA SER A 321 -17.26 2.02 -2.72
C SER A 321 -17.02 0.54 -2.41
N PRO A 322 -18.07 -0.30 -2.33
CA PRO A 322 -17.91 -1.74 -2.20
C PRO A 322 -17.22 -2.36 -3.42
N TYR A 323 -17.30 -1.73 -4.60
CA TYR A 323 -16.58 -2.20 -5.79
C TYR A 323 -15.07 -2.12 -5.66
N LEU A 324 -14.54 -1.25 -4.78
CA LEU A 324 -13.11 -1.22 -4.47
C LEU A 324 -12.67 -2.47 -3.70
N ILE A 325 -13.55 -3.07 -2.89
CA ILE A 325 -13.30 -4.36 -2.24
C ILE A 325 -13.18 -5.46 -3.30
N GLY A 326 -14.07 -5.44 -4.30
CA GLY A 326 -14.11 -6.39 -5.41
C GLY A 326 -12.83 -6.45 -6.25
N GLN A 327 -12.00 -5.39 -6.22
CA GLN A 327 -10.71 -5.37 -6.92
C GLN A 327 -9.70 -6.38 -6.36
N PHE A 328 -9.87 -6.80 -5.11
CA PHE A 328 -8.90 -7.63 -4.37
C PHE A 328 -9.52 -8.94 -3.85
N VAL A 329 -10.50 -9.48 -4.57
CA VAL A 329 -11.10 -10.78 -4.26
C VAL A 329 -11.11 -11.69 -5.47
N GLU A 330 -11.07 -12.98 -5.22
CA GLU A 330 -11.31 -14.05 -6.19
C GLU A 330 -12.74 -14.56 -6.03
N THR A 331 -13.36 -14.99 -7.11
CA THR A 331 -14.66 -15.66 -7.04
C THR A 331 -14.46 -17.16 -6.99
N LYS A 332 -14.87 -17.78 -5.88
CA LYS A 332 -14.86 -19.23 -5.73
C LYS A 332 -16.25 -19.78 -5.94
N THR A 333 -16.39 -20.71 -6.89
CA THR A 333 -17.64 -21.41 -7.17
C THR A 333 -17.60 -22.83 -6.60
N ALA A 334 -18.57 -23.17 -5.79
CA ALA A 334 -18.74 -24.50 -5.22
C ALA A 334 -19.93 -25.22 -5.85
N TRP A 335 -19.75 -26.52 -6.13
CA TRP A 335 -20.79 -27.43 -6.61
C TRP A 335 -21.10 -28.41 -5.50
N HIS A 336 -22.28 -28.32 -4.93
CA HIS A 336 -22.72 -29.19 -3.87
C HIS A 336 -23.85 -30.10 -4.38
N PRO A 337 -23.65 -31.43 -4.43
CA PRO A 337 -24.72 -32.35 -4.84
C PRO A 337 -25.92 -32.21 -3.89
N ILE A 338 -27.10 -31.99 -4.45
CA ILE A 338 -28.34 -32.08 -3.73
C ILE A 338 -28.93 -33.46 -4.03
N GLY A 339 -28.72 -34.42 -3.15
CA GLY A 339 -29.01 -35.83 -3.35
C GLY A 339 -30.12 -36.18 -4.33
N ALA A 340 -29.94 -37.29 -5.00
CA ALA A 340 -30.95 -37.86 -5.88
C ALA A 340 -32.11 -38.46 -5.05
#